data_b5b7da54cdb606eeaf1f69b710547348
#
_entry.id   b5b7da54cdb606eeaf1f69b710547348
#
_cell.length_a   1.000
_cell.length_b   1.000
_cell.length_c   1.000
_cell.angle_alpha   90.00
_cell.angle_beta   90.00
_cell.angle_gamma   90.00
#
_symmetry.space_group_name_H-M   'P 1'
#
loop_
_entity.id
_entity.type
_entity.pdbx_description
1 polymer ?
#
loop_
_entity_poly.entity_id
_entity_poly.type
_entity_poly.pdbx_seq_one_letter_code
_entity_poly.pdbx_strand_id
1 'polypeptide(L)'
;LNVEELRDYCLQKSGVTEGLPFGEDTLVFKVGNKIFLLISLNSGNRFNVKCDPELAIELRDRHPEVIPGFHMNKAHWNTVYTDGNLTNKQLREMIDHSYSLILKSLPKAAQAEITATK
;
A
#
# COMPACT_ATOMS: atom_id res chain seq x y z
N LEU A 1 -6.30 -7.47 9.56
CA LEU A 1 -6.60 -7.77 8.14
C LEU A 1 -5.76 -8.94 7.67
N ASN A 2 -6.40 -9.95 7.10
CA ASN A 2 -5.70 -11.03 6.40
C ASN A 2 -5.51 -10.66 4.92
N VAL A 3 -4.82 -11.52 4.17
CA VAL A 3 -4.51 -11.26 2.75
C VAL A 3 -5.78 -11.04 1.93
N GLU A 4 -6.83 -11.84 2.15
CA GLU A 4 -8.07 -11.71 1.40
C GLU A 4 -8.76 -10.37 1.69
N GLU A 5 -8.81 -9.98 2.95
CA GLU A 5 -9.40 -8.70 3.35
C GLU A 5 -8.60 -7.52 2.82
N LEU A 6 -7.27 -7.60 2.83
CA LEU A 6 -6.39 -6.59 2.22
C LEU A 6 -6.66 -6.46 0.73
N ARG A 7 -6.74 -7.59 0.05
CA ARG A 7 -7.01 -7.64 -1.39
C ARG A 7 -8.34 -7.00 -1.71
N ASP A 8 -9.40 -7.38 -1.00
CA ASP A 8 -10.74 -6.84 -1.20
C ASP A 8 -10.77 -5.34 -0.97
N TYR A 9 -10.12 -4.87 0.09
CA TYR A 9 -10.05 -3.45 0.40
C TYR A 9 -9.36 -2.66 -0.71
N CYS A 10 -8.24 -3.15 -1.22
CA CYS A 10 -7.52 -2.49 -2.31
C CYS A 10 -8.33 -2.46 -3.60
N LEU A 11 -8.98 -3.58 -3.93
CA LEU A 11 -9.74 -3.69 -5.19
C LEU A 11 -11.02 -2.86 -5.21
N GLN A 12 -11.53 -2.44 -4.06
CA GLN A 12 -12.66 -1.53 -3.98
C GLN A 12 -12.32 -0.10 -4.40
N LYS A 13 -11.04 0.25 -4.40
CA LYS A 13 -10.60 1.59 -4.78
C LYS A 13 -10.66 1.78 -6.30
N SER A 14 -10.97 3.00 -6.73
CA SER A 14 -11.07 3.32 -8.16
C SER A 14 -9.78 3.06 -8.91
N GLY A 15 -9.89 2.38 -10.04
CA GLY A 15 -8.78 2.19 -10.98
C GLY A 15 -7.70 1.24 -10.52
N VAL A 16 -7.95 0.46 -9.48
CA VAL A 16 -6.95 -0.48 -8.95
C VAL A 16 -6.95 -1.78 -9.75
N THR A 17 -5.75 -2.22 -10.10
CA THR A 17 -5.50 -3.53 -10.70
C THR A 17 -4.52 -4.31 -9.85
N GLU A 18 -4.56 -5.63 -9.96
CA GLU A 18 -3.66 -6.52 -9.24
C GLU A 18 -2.87 -7.40 -10.20
N GLY A 19 -1.76 -7.93 -9.75
CA GLY A 19 -0.95 -8.83 -10.55
C GLY A 19 0.23 -9.40 -9.79
N LEU A 20 0.98 -10.27 -10.46
CA LEU A 20 2.15 -10.96 -9.92
C LEU A 20 3.38 -10.70 -10.80
N PRO A 21 3.77 -9.43 -11.04
CA PRO A 21 4.85 -9.12 -11.98
C PRO A 21 6.22 -9.57 -11.51
N PHE A 22 6.39 -9.84 -10.20
CA PHE A 22 7.67 -10.26 -9.62
C PHE A 22 7.69 -11.74 -9.22
N GLY A 23 6.70 -12.52 -9.67
CA GLY A 23 6.58 -13.93 -9.33
C GLY A 23 5.40 -14.23 -8.42
N GLU A 24 5.23 -15.50 -8.09
CA GLU A 24 4.05 -15.99 -7.37
C GLU A 24 3.96 -15.57 -5.90
N ASP A 25 5.07 -15.07 -5.34
CA ASP A 25 5.16 -14.79 -3.91
C ASP A 25 4.80 -13.35 -3.54
N THR A 26 4.63 -12.47 -4.51
CA THR A 26 4.36 -11.05 -4.27
C THR A 26 3.17 -10.58 -5.08
N LEU A 27 2.08 -10.30 -4.39
CA LEU A 27 0.87 -9.73 -5.00
C LEU A 27 0.99 -8.20 -5.00
N VAL A 28 0.82 -7.59 -6.17
CA VAL A 28 1.04 -6.15 -6.39
C VAL A 28 -0.26 -5.49 -6.78
N PHE A 29 -0.51 -4.32 -6.19
CA PHE A 29 -1.66 -3.47 -6.52
C PHE A 29 -1.19 -2.16 -7.12
N LYS A 30 -1.78 -1.79 -8.26
CA LYS A 30 -1.43 -0.59 -9.01
C LYS A 30 -2.64 0.32 -9.20
N VAL A 31 -2.38 1.60 -9.30
CA VAL A 31 -3.32 2.59 -9.79
C VAL A 31 -2.60 3.43 -10.85
N GLY A 32 -3.21 3.58 -12.03
CA GLY A 32 -2.56 4.28 -13.15
C GLY A 32 -1.22 3.67 -13.55
N ASN A 33 -1.11 2.35 -13.51
CA ASN A 33 0.10 1.59 -13.81
C ASN A 33 1.26 1.78 -12.83
N LYS A 34 1.03 2.46 -11.69
CA LYS A 34 2.04 2.64 -10.64
C LYS A 34 1.68 1.84 -9.40
N ILE A 35 2.66 1.19 -8.80
CA ILE A 35 2.48 0.36 -7.61
C ILE A 35 2.22 1.25 -6.39
N PHE A 36 1.18 0.91 -5.61
CA PHE A 36 0.95 1.56 -4.31
C PHE A 36 0.98 0.58 -3.14
N LEU A 37 0.90 -0.72 -3.40
CA LEU A 37 0.93 -1.73 -2.34
C LEU A 37 1.44 -3.05 -2.88
N LEU A 38 2.25 -3.74 -2.05
CA LEU A 38 2.74 -5.09 -2.33
C LEU A 38 2.47 -5.95 -1.10
N ILE A 39 1.94 -7.17 -1.31
CA ILE A 39 1.72 -8.15 -0.24
C ILE A 39 2.68 -9.31 -0.44
N SER A 40 3.40 -9.69 0.63
CA SER A 40 4.20 -10.90 0.64
C SER A 40 3.26 -12.09 0.92
N LEU A 41 3.05 -12.94 -0.08
CA LEU A 41 2.15 -14.10 0.06
C LEU A 41 2.76 -15.22 0.89
N ASN A 42 4.08 -15.32 0.93
CA ASN A 42 4.77 -16.34 1.72
C ASN A 42 4.55 -16.16 3.22
N SER A 43 4.66 -14.94 3.72
CA SER A 43 4.47 -14.66 5.13
C SER A 43 3.00 -14.37 5.46
N GLY A 44 2.28 -13.72 4.55
CA GLY A 44 0.86 -13.37 4.72
C GLY A 44 0.56 -12.36 5.81
N ASN A 45 1.59 -11.84 6.49
CA ASN A 45 1.44 -10.99 7.67
C ASN A 45 2.03 -9.59 7.50
N ARG A 46 2.36 -9.20 6.27
CA ARG A 46 2.94 -7.86 6.03
C ARG A 46 2.67 -7.38 4.61
N PHE A 47 2.67 -6.06 4.48
CA PHE A 47 2.57 -5.42 3.18
C PHE A 47 3.50 -4.21 3.12
N ASN A 48 3.87 -3.81 1.90
CA ASN A 48 4.66 -2.59 1.67
C ASN A 48 3.75 -1.52 1.09
N VAL A 49 3.86 -0.31 1.62
CA VAL A 49 3.10 0.86 1.15
C VAL A 49 3.99 2.07 1.04
N LYS A 50 3.67 2.95 0.09
CA LYS A 50 4.35 4.23 -0.01
C LYS A 50 3.86 5.16 1.09
N CYS A 51 4.75 6.03 1.55
CA CYS A 51 4.45 6.97 2.64
C CYS A 51 5.24 8.25 2.46
N ASP A 52 4.64 9.37 2.83
CA ASP A 52 5.38 10.62 2.97
C ASP A 52 6.57 10.41 3.90
N PRO A 53 7.79 10.87 3.55
CA PRO A 53 8.99 10.57 4.33
C PRO A 53 8.93 11.02 5.79
N GLU A 54 8.36 12.17 6.07
CA GLU A 54 8.24 12.66 7.46
C GLU A 54 7.25 11.81 8.25
N LEU A 55 6.12 11.47 7.65
CA LEU A 55 5.13 10.59 8.27
C LEU A 55 5.68 9.18 8.45
N ALA A 56 6.50 8.71 7.50
CA ALA A 56 7.13 7.39 7.60
C ALA A 56 7.99 7.28 8.86
N ILE A 57 8.82 8.29 9.14
CA ILE A 57 9.65 8.33 10.34
C ILE A 57 8.76 8.32 11.59
N GLU A 58 7.73 9.15 11.62
CA GLU A 58 6.81 9.25 12.75
C GLU A 58 6.11 7.92 13.04
N LEU A 59 5.62 7.24 12.01
CA LEU A 59 4.95 5.94 12.15
C LEU A 59 5.90 4.86 12.66
N ARG A 60 7.16 4.87 12.17
CA ARG A 60 8.18 3.91 12.64
C ARG A 60 8.54 4.14 14.11
N ASP A 61 8.56 5.40 14.53
CA ASP A 61 8.84 5.73 15.93
C ASP A 61 7.72 5.31 16.88
N ARG A 62 6.47 5.44 16.43
CA ARG A 62 5.29 5.12 17.23
C ARG A 62 4.93 3.63 17.26
N HIS A 63 5.19 2.93 16.16
CA HIS A 63 4.68 1.57 15.98
C HIS A 63 5.80 0.60 15.62
N PRO A 64 6.08 -0.39 16.48
CA PRO A 64 7.07 -1.42 16.13
C PRO A 64 6.68 -2.25 14.92
N GLU A 65 5.39 -2.27 14.56
CA GLU A 65 4.88 -2.97 13.37
C GLU A 65 5.27 -2.27 12.06
N VAL A 66 5.73 -1.01 12.12
CA VAL A 66 6.11 -0.24 10.93
C VAL A 66 7.61 -0.11 10.87
N ILE A 67 8.22 -0.63 9.80
CA ILE A 67 9.66 -0.58 9.57
C ILE A 67 9.96 -0.07 8.17
N PRO A 68 11.23 0.33 7.88
CA PRO A 68 11.61 0.73 6.52
C PRO A 68 11.31 -0.37 5.52
N GLY A 69 10.83 0.02 4.33
CA GLY A 69 10.36 -0.93 3.33
C GLY A 69 11.42 -1.91 2.85
N PHE A 70 11.12 -3.21 2.91
CA PHE A 70 11.98 -4.26 2.38
C PHE A 70 12.10 -4.13 0.87
N HIS A 71 13.33 -4.13 0.35
CA HIS A 71 13.64 -4.08 -1.09
C HIS A 71 13.08 -2.84 -1.81
N MET A 72 12.75 -1.79 -1.04
CA MET A 72 12.18 -0.55 -1.56
C MET A 72 13.03 0.63 -1.12
N ASN A 73 12.77 1.82 -1.70
CA ASN A 73 13.36 3.06 -1.21
C ASN A 73 12.86 3.31 0.22
N LYS A 74 13.77 3.30 1.18
CA LYS A 74 13.43 3.32 2.60
C LYS A 74 12.94 4.68 3.11
N ALA A 75 13.20 5.75 2.38
CA ALA A 75 12.66 7.08 2.73
C ALA A 75 11.17 7.18 2.38
N HIS A 76 10.71 6.47 1.35
CA HIS A 76 9.36 6.60 0.79
C HIS A 76 8.48 5.38 0.99
N TRP A 77 9.01 4.28 1.51
CA TRP A 77 8.26 3.02 1.66
C TRP A 77 8.39 2.45 3.05
N ASN A 78 7.27 1.96 3.56
CA ASN A 78 7.19 1.23 4.82
C ASN A 78 6.76 -0.21 4.58
N THR A 79 7.31 -1.11 5.39
CA THR A 79 6.76 -2.45 5.58
C THR A 79 5.92 -2.42 6.84
N VAL A 80 4.68 -2.88 6.75
CA VAL A 80 3.71 -2.85 7.85
C VAL A 80 3.27 -4.27 8.17
N TYR A 81 3.43 -4.66 9.44
CA TYR A 81 2.99 -5.97 9.91
C TYR A 81 1.55 -5.90 10.38
N THR A 82 0.74 -6.90 10.00
CA THR A 82 -0.70 -6.93 10.27
C THR A 82 -1.06 -7.71 11.53
N ASP A 83 -0.10 -8.46 12.08
CA ASP A 83 -0.33 -9.37 13.21
C ASP A 83 0.08 -8.79 14.58
N GLY A 84 0.31 -7.49 14.64
CA GLY A 84 0.64 -6.78 15.87
C GLY A 84 -0.55 -6.02 16.43
N ASN A 85 -0.26 -4.87 17.06
CA ASN A 85 -1.26 -4.07 17.77
C ASN A 85 -1.94 -2.99 16.92
N LEU A 86 -1.57 -2.86 15.64
CA LEU A 86 -2.24 -1.90 14.76
C LEU A 86 -3.69 -2.33 14.51
N THR A 87 -4.60 -1.39 14.66
CA THR A 87 -6.03 -1.64 14.37
C THR A 87 -6.26 -1.73 12.88
N ASN A 88 -7.37 -2.35 12.48
CA ASN A 88 -7.76 -2.37 11.06
C ASN A 88 -7.92 -0.96 10.50
N LYS A 89 -8.43 -0.04 11.31
CA LYS A 89 -8.54 1.37 10.93
C LYS A 89 -7.16 1.97 10.60
N GLN A 90 -6.18 1.75 11.47
CA GLN A 90 -4.81 2.25 11.25
C GLN A 90 -4.17 1.64 10.00
N LEU A 91 -4.35 0.34 9.79
CA LEU A 91 -3.87 -0.34 8.60
C LEU A 91 -4.50 0.24 7.33
N ARG A 92 -5.81 0.46 7.33
CA ARG A 92 -6.52 1.06 6.20
C ARG A 92 -6.07 2.49 5.93
N GLU A 93 -5.82 3.28 6.96
CA GLU A 93 -5.31 4.64 6.80
C GLU A 93 -3.95 4.66 6.08
N MET A 94 -3.07 3.71 6.40
CA MET A 94 -1.76 3.60 5.74
C MET A 94 -1.91 3.19 4.27
N ILE A 95 -2.86 2.31 3.97
CA ILE A 95 -3.18 1.90 2.59
C ILE A 95 -3.75 3.10 1.82
N ASP A 96 -4.69 3.82 2.40
CA ASP A 96 -5.34 4.97 1.79
C ASP A 96 -4.34 6.09 1.49
N HIS A 97 -3.41 6.31 2.40
CA HIS A 97 -2.35 7.31 2.23
C HIS A 97 -1.47 6.96 1.03
N SER A 98 -1.04 5.69 0.93
CA SER A 98 -0.24 5.21 -0.20
C SER A 98 -0.98 5.38 -1.53
N TYR A 99 -2.22 4.94 -1.59
CA TYR A 99 -3.07 5.08 -2.77
C TYR A 99 -3.17 6.55 -3.19
N SER A 100 -3.45 7.43 -2.24
CA SER A 100 -3.59 8.86 -2.48
C SER A 100 -2.30 9.49 -3.02
N LEU A 101 -1.15 9.11 -2.45
CA LEU A 101 0.15 9.61 -2.92
C LEU A 101 0.40 9.23 -4.37
N ILE A 102 0.14 7.97 -4.71
CA ILE A 102 0.36 7.48 -6.07
C ILE A 102 -0.65 8.13 -7.04
N LEU A 103 -1.92 8.19 -6.66
CA LEU A 103 -2.95 8.83 -7.49
C LEU A 103 -2.59 10.28 -7.81
N LYS A 104 -2.18 11.05 -6.80
CA LYS A 104 -1.80 12.46 -6.97
C LYS A 104 -0.52 12.64 -7.79
N SER A 105 0.31 11.62 -7.90
CA SER A 105 1.52 11.66 -8.72
C SER A 105 1.25 11.48 -10.21
N LEU A 106 0.04 11.08 -10.58
CA LEU A 106 -0.33 10.86 -11.98
C LEU A 106 -0.67 12.19 -12.66
N PRO A 107 -0.61 12.25 -14.00
CA PRO A 107 -1.13 13.41 -14.74
C PRO A 107 -2.59 13.68 -14.38
N LYS A 108 -2.99 14.95 -14.39
CA LYS A 108 -4.35 15.33 -13.98
C LYS A 108 -5.44 14.68 -14.81
N ALA A 109 -5.20 14.48 -16.10
CA ALA A 109 -6.15 13.79 -16.97
C ALA A 109 -6.37 12.34 -16.52
N ALA A 110 -5.30 11.65 -16.14
CA ALA A 110 -5.38 10.28 -15.61
C ALA A 110 -6.10 10.24 -14.26
N GLN A 111 -5.83 11.20 -13.38
CA GLN A 111 -6.53 11.31 -12.10
C GLN A 111 -8.03 11.48 -12.29
N ALA A 112 -8.42 12.38 -13.20
CA ALA A 112 -9.83 12.65 -13.49
C ALA A 112 -10.54 11.41 -14.04
N GLU A 113 -9.90 10.68 -14.94
CA GLU A 113 -10.43 9.44 -15.51
C GLU A 113 -10.66 8.38 -14.43
N ILE A 114 -9.68 8.18 -13.56
CA ILE A 114 -9.75 7.20 -12.47
C ILE A 114 -10.88 7.55 -11.50
N THR A 115 -10.98 8.81 -11.07
CA THR A 115 -12.01 9.23 -10.12
C THR A 115 -13.40 9.23 -10.73
N ALA A 116 -13.52 9.42 -12.04
CA ALA A 116 -14.81 9.40 -12.74
C ALA A 116 -15.41 7.99 -12.89
N THR A 117 -14.59 6.94 -12.80
CA THR A 117 -15.07 5.57 -12.94
C THR A 117 -15.79 5.02 -11.71
N LYS A 118 -15.84 5.79 -10.64
CA LYS A 118 -16.47 5.36 -9.38
C LYS A 118 -17.77 6.12 -9.01
#